data_0917c65ee7f57709d21b7633c098f2c3
#
_entry.id   0917c65ee7f57709d21b7633c098f2c3
#
_cell.length_a   1.000
_cell.length_b   1.000
_cell.length_c   1.000
_cell.angle_alpha   90.00
_cell.angle_beta   90.00
_cell.angle_gamma   90.00
#
_symmetry.space_group_name_H-M   'P 1'
#
loop_
_entity.id
_entity.type
_entity.pdbx_description
1 polymer ?
#
loop_
_entity_poly.entity_id
_entity_poly.type
_entity_poly.pdbx_seq_one_letter_code
_entity_poly.pdbx_strand_id
1 'polypeptide(L)'
;TKVAFPEADIQAFEVTHSYCPGTYDLSIRGKKFAGIAQRRIKNGISVMMYLSVNGDQQARGSAMKKFYQASLQDDFGNNGYPAVIPESMKTLETLLAASFTVEEVKQRFIHAFNQLYLPGQQLDSNQWKKDHVLTDEWTAQIDRMQERNKIKELAHDYTI
;
A
#
# COMPACT_ATOMS: atom_id res chain seq x y z
N THR A 1 -3.33 13.15 -5.32
CA THR A 1 -4.56 12.72 -4.61
C THR A 1 -5.54 13.88 -4.43
N LYS A 2 -5.09 15.06 -3.98
CA LYS A 2 -5.98 16.25 -3.83
C LYS A 2 -6.69 16.63 -5.13
N VAL A 3 -6.02 16.53 -6.28
CA VAL A 3 -6.65 16.79 -7.60
C VAL A 3 -7.69 15.73 -7.97
N ALA A 4 -7.44 14.47 -7.57
CA ALA A 4 -8.39 13.37 -7.84
C ALA A 4 -9.66 13.44 -6.95
N PHE A 5 -9.56 14.10 -5.79
CA PHE A 5 -10.63 14.27 -4.81
C PHE A 5 -10.59 15.70 -4.27
N PRO A 6 -10.98 16.70 -5.07
CA PRO A 6 -10.91 18.11 -4.69
C PRO A 6 -11.89 18.46 -3.55
N GLU A 7 -12.94 17.66 -3.39
CA GLU A 7 -13.93 17.76 -2.32
C GLU A 7 -13.40 17.35 -0.94
N ALA A 8 -12.24 16.68 -0.88
CA ALA A 8 -11.69 16.10 0.34
C ALA A 8 -10.55 16.94 0.94
N ASP A 9 -10.64 17.23 2.24
CA ASP A 9 -9.49 17.77 2.97
C ASP A 9 -8.48 16.66 3.29
N ILE A 10 -7.64 16.36 2.29
CA ILE A 10 -6.61 15.32 2.39
C ILE A 10 -5.35 15.91 2.99
N GLN A 11 -4.90 15.32 4.06
CA GLN A 11 -3.68 15.66 4.79
C GLN A 11 -2.65 14.53 4.60
N ALA A 12 -1.35 14.90 4.67
CA ALA A 12 -0.23 13.98 4.55
C ALA A 12 0.66 14.09 5.79
N PHE A 13 0.54 13.13 6.70
CA PHE A 13 1.35 13.02 7.91
C PHE A 13 1.28 11.58 8.44
N GLU A 14 2.18 11.23 9.34
CA GLU A 14 2.21 9.91 9.95
C GLU A 14 0.98 9.66 10.84
N VAL A 15 0.27 8.55 10.59
CA VAL A 15 -0.81 8.07 11.47
C VAL A 15 -0.26 6.89 12.29
N THR A 16 0.37 7.21 13.41
CA THR A 16 1.19 6.31 14.24
C THR A 16 0.51 5.04 14.71
N HIS A 17 -0.80 5.07 14.92
CA HIS A 17 -1.59 3.90 15.34
C HIS A 17 -2.19 3.10 14.18
N SER A 18 -1.81 3.41 12.94
CA SER A 18 -2.18 2.58 11.79
C SER A 18 -1.22 1.40 11.64
N TYR A 19 -1.60 0.36 10.90
CA TYR A 19 -0.61 -0.62 10.46
C TYR A 19 0.29 -0.01 9.39
N CYS A 20 1.58 -0.35 9.40
CA CYS A 20 2.60 0.21 8.51
C CYS A 20 2.53 1.75 8.45
N PRO A 21 2.71 2.45 9.59
CA PRO A 21 2.71 3.90 9.59
C PRO A 21 3.88 4.42 8.75
N GLY A 22 3.66 5.53 8.05
CA GLY A 22 4.67 6.18 7.23
C GLY A 22 4.56 7.69 7.31
N THR A 23 5.68 8.39 7.15
CA THR A 23 5.79 9.86 7.29
C THR A 23 4.76 10.62 6.46
N TYR A 24 4.31 10.04 5.35
CA TYR A 24 3.37 10.67 4.41
C TYR A 24 2.12 9.80 4.18
N ASP A 25 1.55 9.25 5.24
CA ASP A 25 0.25 8.61 5.16
C ASP A 25 -0.81 9.61 4.73
N LEU A 26 -1.74 9.21 3.85
CA LEU A 26 -2.85 10.08 3.49
C LEU A 26 -4.02 9.84 4.42
N SER A 27 -4.54 10.92 4.97
CA SER A 27 -5.65 10.90 5.92
C SER A 27 -6.70 11.97 5.60
N ILE A 28 -7.92 11.72 6.05
CA ILE A 28 -9.02 12.68 6.10
C ILE A 28 -9.53 12.67 7.54
N ARG A 29 -9.61 13.83 8.16
CA ARG A 29 -10.00 13.98 9.59
C ARG A 29 -9.17 13.06 10.51
N GLY A 30 -7.87 12.96 10.25
CA GLY A 30 -6.94 12.14 11.03
C GLY A 30 -7.09 10.62 10.87
N LYS A 31 -7.93 10.15 9.95
CA LYS A 31 -8.10 8.72 9.65
C LYS A 31 -7.36 8.35 8.37
N LYS A 32 -6.38 7.46 8.49
CA LYS A 32 -5.59 6.99 7.35
C LYS A 32 -6.47 6.18 6.40
N PHE A 33 -6.35 6.48 5.11
CA PHE A 33 -6.95 5.69 4.04
C PHE A 33 -5.95 5.25 2.98
N ALA A 34 -4.73 5.80 2.99
CA ALA A 34 -3.67 5.38 2.08
C ALA A 34 -2.28 5.48 2.71
N GLY A 35 -1.38 4.61 2.25
CA GLY A 35 0.05 4.65 2.51
C GLY A 35 0.83 4.68 1.22
N ILE A 36 1.95 5.41 1.19
CA ILE A 36 2.75 5.63 -0.01
C ILE A 36 4.18 5.16 0.26
N ALA A 37 4.74 4.42 -0.69
CA ALA A 37 6.16 4.10 -0.74
C ALA A 37 6.77 4.55 -2.06
N GLN A 38 7.98 5.05 -2.01
CA GLN A 38 8.73 5.48 -3.18
C GLN A 38 10.08 4.76 -3.24
N ARG A 39 10.42 4.29 -4.42
CA ARG A 39 11.75 3.72 -4.71
C ARG A 39 12.37 4.45 -5.89
N ARG A 40 13.62 4.86 -5.73
CA ARG A 40 14.43 5.48 -6.79
C ARG A 40 15.59 4.57 -7.13
N ILE A 41 15.74 4.26 -8.42
CA ILE A 41 16.87 3.44 -8.92
C ILE A 41 17.36 4.09 -10.20
N LYS A 42 18.62 4.54 -10.22
CA LYS A 42 19.21 5.26 -11.36
C LYS A 42 18.29 6.43 -11.74
N ASN A 43 17.79 6.45 -12.98
CA ASN A 43 16.89 7.49 -13.50
C ASN A 43 15.41 7.12 -13.36
N GLY A 44 15.10 5.99 -12.75
CA GLY A 44 13.72 5.51 -12.57
C GLY A 44 13.18 5.84 -11.19
N ILE A 45 11.89 6.20 -11.15
CA ILE A 45 11.14 6.41 -9.91
C ILE A 45 9.92 5.50 -9.96
N SER A 46 9.77 4.67 -8.94
CA SER A 46 8.56 3.89 -8.71
C SER A 46 7.82 4.43 -7.50
N VAL A 47 6.55 4.74 -7.67
CA VAL A 47 5.66 5.13 -6.57
C VAL A 47 4.59 4.06 -6.43
N MET A 48 4.53 3.48 -5.26
CA MET A 48 3.52 2.48 -4.91
C MET A 48 2.60 3.08 -3.86
N MET A 49 1.30 2.93 -4.05
CA MET A 49 0.30 3.42 -3.11
C MET A 49 -0.69 2.31 -2.79
N TYR A 50 -0.82 1.99 -1.51
CA TYR A 50 -1.98 1.28 -1.01
C TYR A 50 -3.09 2.31 -0.73
N LEU A 51 -4.29 2.04 -1.19
CA LEU A 51 -5.45 2.89 -0.96
C LEU A 51 -6.66 2.04 -0.56
N SER A 52 -7.22 2.32 0.60
CA SER A 52 -8.42 1.65 1.11
C SER A 52 -9.67 2.32 0.50
N VAL A 53 -10.13 1.78 -0.64
CA VAL A 53 -11.28 2.35 -1.36
C VAL A 53 -12.59 2.03 -0.62
N ASN A 54 -12.87 0.75 -0.42
CA ASN A 54 -14.13 0.24 0.15
C ASN A 54 -13.91 -1.02 0.98
N GLY A 55 -15.00 -1.67 1.39
CA GLY A 55 -14.99 -2.90 2.17
C GLY A 55 -14.76 -2.67 3.67
N ASP A 56 -14.56 -3.74 4.44
CA ASP A 56 -14.46 -3.69 5.90
C ASP A 56 -13.05 -3.35 6.37
N GLN A 57 -12.75 -2.05 6.51
CA GLN A 57 -11.47 -1.58 7.05
C GLN A 57 -11.29 -1.93 8.52
N GLN A 58 -12.38 -2.02 9.29
CA GLN A 58 -12.33 -2.37 10.70
C GLN A 58 -11.88 -3.83 10.89
N ALA A 59 -12.42 -4.74 10.08
CA ALA A 59 -12.00 -6.13 10.09
C ALA A 59 -10.53 -6.27 9.67
N ARG A 60 -10.08 -5.56 8.61
CA ARG A 60 -8.66 -5.55 8.20
C ARG A 60 -7.75 -5.03 9.31
N GLY A 61 -8.12 -3.91 9.93
CA GLY A 61 -7.37 -3.33 11.05
C GLY A 61 -7.28 -4.26 12.25
N SER A 62 -8.38 -4.95 12.58
CA SER A 62 -8.44 -5.92 13.67
C SER A 62 -7.59 -7.16 13.38
N ALA A 63 -7.59 -7.66 12.16
CA ALA A 63 -6.73 -8.77 11.75
C ALA A 63 -5.24 -8.39 11.86
N MET A 64 -4.87 -7.21 11.39
CA MET A 64 -3.49 -6.71 11.49
C MET A 64 -3.08 -6.48 12.96
N LYS A 65 -3.95 -5.95 13.81
CA LYS A 65 -3.67 -5.82 15.25
C LYS A 65 -3.34 -7.19 15.87
N LYS A 66 -4.16 -8.20 15.60
CA LYS A 66 -3.94 -9.57 16.12
C LYS A 66 -2.61 -10.14 15.60
N PHE A 67 -2.31 -9.93 14.32
CA PHE A 67 -1.04 -10.36 13.73
C PHE A 67 0.17 -9.71 14.43
N TYR A 68 0.15 -8.39 14.64
CA TYR A 68 1.22 -7.69 15.35
C TYR A 68 1.35 -8.17 16.80
N GLN A 69 0.23 -8.36 17.52
CA GLN A 69 0.24 -8.86 18.88
C GLN A 69 0.84 -10.27 18.97
N ALA A 70 0.45 -11.17 18.07
CA ALA A 70 0.98 -12.53 18.05
C ALA A 70 2.48 -12.59 17.68
N SER A 71 2.93 -11.73 16.77
CA SER A 71 4.31 -11.73 16.29
C SER A 71 5.28 -11.00 17.22
N LEU A 72 4.83 -9.92 17.84
CA LEU A 72 5.70 -8.99 18.61
C LEU A 72 5.59 -9.20 20.11
N GLN A 73 4.50 -9.81 20.58
CA GLN A 73 4.27 -10.05 22.01
C GLN A 73 4.49 -8.77 22.84
N ASP A 74 5.51 -8.75 23.71
CA ASP A 74 5.83 -7.60 24.59
C ASP A 74 6.33 -6.36 23.81
N ASP A 75 6.77 -6.52 22.58
CA ASP A 75 7.20 -5.43 21.71
C ASP A 75 6.03 -4.73 21.00
N PHE A 76 4.81 -5.23 21.11
CA PHE A 76 3.63 -4.59 20.52
C PHE A 76 3.42 -3.17 21.05
N GLY A 77 3.54 -2.19 20.16
CA GLY A 77 3.46 -0.76 20.51
C GLY A 77 4.72 -0.19 21.14
N ASN A 78 5.80 -0.97 21.22
CA ASN A 78 7.10 -0.58 21.76
C ASN A 78 8.19 -0.69 20.67
N ASN A 79 9.38 -0.19 20.95
CA ASN A 79 10.59 -0.37 20.11
C ASN A 79 10.40 0.02 18.63
N GLY A 80 9.53 1.03 18.35
CA GLY A 80 9.23 1.49 17.00
C GLY A 80 8.14 0.69 16.27
N TYR A 81 7.57 -0.31 16.90
CA TYR A 81 6.42 -1.04 16.34
C TYR A 81 5.10 -0.36 16.69
N PRO A 82 4.14 -0.29 15.75
CA PRO A 82 2.88 0.42 15.99
C PRO A 82 1.96 -0.33 16.94
N ALA A 83 1.38 0.39 17.91
CA ALA A 83 0.22 -0.07 18.65
C ALA A 83 -1.03 0.08 17.77
N VAL A 84 -1.29 -0.89 16.90
CA VAL A 84 -2.37 -0.80 15.91
C VAL A 84 -3.73 -0.61 16.55
N ILE A 85 -4.37 0.51 16.22
CA ILE A 85 -5.75 0.86 16.60
C ILE A 85 -6.59 0.85 15.32
N PRO A 86 -7.48 -0.13 15.11
CA PRO A 86 -8.27 -0.26 13.86
C PRO A 86 -9.04 1.02 13.49
N GLU A 87 -9.51 1.75 14.48
CA GLU A 87 -10.28 2.99 14.32
C GLU A 87 -9.46 4.16 13.77
N SER A 88 -8.12 4.06 13.77
CA SER A 88 -7.23 5.06 13.16
C SER A 88 -7.30 5.07 11.63
N MET A 89 -7.93 4.06 11.04
CA MET A 89 -8.03 3.84 9.60
C MET A 89 -9.48 3.73 9.15
N LYS A 90 -9.78 4.24 7.95
CA LYS A 90 -11.10 4.15 7.31
C LYS A 90 -10.95 3.98 5.80
N THR A 91 -12.00 3.51 5.14
CA THR A 91 -12.08 3.52 3.67
C THR A 91 -12.36 4.92 3.15
N LEU A 92 -11.95 5.19 1.91
CA LEU A 92 -12.31 6.43 1.21
C LEU A 92 -13.82 6.60 1.12
N GLU A 93 -14.54 5.52 0.81
CA GLU A 93 -16.00 5.47 0.78
C GLU A 93 -16.63 5.94 2.10
N THR A 94 -16.14 5.44 3.23
CA THR A 94 -16.61 5.86 4.56
C THR A 94 -16.29 7.34 4.85
N LEU A 95 -15.08 7.78 4.46
CA LEU A 95 -14.62 9.13 4.76
C LEU A 95 -15.33 10.21 3.95
N LEU A 96 -15.73 9.89 2.72
CA LEU A 96 -16.42 10.81 1.81
C LEU A 96 -17.94 10.60 1.81
N ALA A 97 -18.44 9.59 2.54
CA ALA A 97 -19.86 9.21 2.55
C ALA A 97 -20.43 8.99 1.11
N ALA A 98 -19.63 8.36 0.27
CA ALA A 98 -19.94 8.12 -1.14
C ALA A 98 -19.44 6.73 -1.55
N SER A 99 -20.16 6.07 -2.45
CA SER A 99 -19.78 4.75 -2.96
C SER A 99 -18.75 4.89 -4.07
N PHE A 100 -17.72 4.06 -4.03
CA PHE A 100 -16.67 4.03 -5.04
C PHE A 100 -16.31 2.60 -5.42
N THR A 101 -16.19 2.35 -6.71
CA THR A 101 -15.48 1.18 -7.21
C THR A 101 -13.96 1.46 -7.29
N VAL A 102 -13.17 0.41 -7.24
CA VAL A 102 -11.71 0.54 -7.43
C VAL A 102 -11.40 1.14 -8.79
N GLU A 103 -12.16 0.79 -9.83
CA GLU A 103 -11.93 1.29 -11.19
C GLU A 103 -12.24 2.79 -11.31
N GLU A 104 -13.31 3.27 -10.71
CA GLU A 104 -13.61 4.72 -10.67
C GLU A 104 -12.48 5.51 -9.99
N VAL A 105 -11.96 5.00 -8.88
CA VAL A 105 -10.85 5.64 -8.19
C VAL A 105 -9.59 5.64 -9.05
N LYS A 106 -9.27 4.53 -9.73
CA LYS A 106 -8.14 4.47 -10.68
C LYS A 106 -8.29 5.51 -11.79
N GLN A 107 -9.47 5.63 -12.40
CA GLN A 107 -9.73 6.59 -13.46
C GLN A 107 -9.59 8.04 -12.96
N ARG A 108 -10.05 8.37 -11.75
CA ARG A 108 -9.82 9.68 -11.13
C ARG A 108 -8.33 10.00 -10.97
N PHE A 109 -7.51 9.01 -10.55
CA PHE A 109 -6.06 9.20 -10.45
C PHE A 109 -5.40 9.39 -11.81
N ILE A 110 -5.76 8.60 -12.82
CA ILE A 110 -5.24 8.74 -14.18
C ILE A 110 -5.57 10.12 -14.73
N HIS A 111 -6.82 10.56 -14.59
CA HIS A 111 -7.26 11.88 -15.03
C HIS A 111 -6.48 12.99 -14.32
N ALA A 112 -6.38 12.93 -12.99
CA ALA A 112 -5.63 13.91 -12.20
C ALA A 112 -4.14 13.94 -12.56
N PHE A 113 -3.55 12.79 -12.85
CA PHE A 113 -2.15 12.70 -13.31
C PHE A 113 -1.97 13.39 -14.66
N ASN A 114 -2.86 13.12 -15.62
CA ASN A 114 -2.82 13.72 -16.96
C ASN A 114 -3.09 15.25 -16.95
N GLN A 115 -3.79 15.74 -15.93
CA GLN A 115 -3.97 17.19 -15.74
C GLN A 115 -2.71 17.87 -15.19
N LEU A 116 -1.95 17.19 -14.35
CA LEU A 116 -0.77 17.78 -13.67
C LEU A 116 0.52 17.60 -14.47
N TYR A 117 0.58 16.57 -15.28
CA TYR A 117 1.78 16.19 -16.03
C TYR A 117 1.43 15.92 -17.50
N LEU A 118 2.46 15.75 -18.32
CA LEU A 118 2.26 15.25 -19.68
C LEU A 118 1.56 13.89 -19.63
N PRO A 119 0.63 13.61 -20.56
CA PRO A 119 -0.06 12.33 -20.61
C PRO A 119 0.92 11.17 -20.56
N GLY A 120 0.77 10.33 -19.54
CA GLY A 120 1.58 9.14 -19.42
C GLY A 120 1.10 8.05 -20.37
N GLN A 121 1.99 7.16 -20.75
CA GLN A 121 1.61 5.96 -21.47
C GLN A 121 1.02 4.94 -20.51
N GLN A 122 -0.22 4.51 -20.75
CA GLN A 122 -0.77 3.33 -20.10
C GLN A 122 -0.23 2.08 -20.80
N LEU A 123 0.46 1.24 -20.05
CA LEU A 123 0.97 -0.03 -20.55
C LEU A 123 0.07 -1.17 -20.07
N ASP A 124 -0.43 -1.96 -21.00
CA ASP A 124 -0.99 -3.26 -20.66
C ASP A 124 0.14 -4.18 -20.19
N SER A 125 0.06 -4.64 -18.95
CA SER A 125 1.13 -5.45 -18.35
C SER A 125 1.29 -6.81 -19.03
N ASN A 126 0.24 -7.37 -19.60
CA ASN A 126 0.30 -8.65 -20.29
C ASN A 126 0.94 -8.49 -21.68
N GLN A 127 0.58 -7.41 -22.39
CA GLN A 127 1.22 -7.09 -23.67
C GLN A 127 2.68 -6.73 -23.45
N TRP A 128 2.98 -5.88 -22.46
CA TRP A 128 4.35 -5.52 -22.13
C TRP A 128 5.22 -6.75 -21.81
N LYS A 129 4.70 -7.72 -21.06
CA LYS A 129 5.39 -8.97 -20.75
C LYS A 129 5.67 -9.81 -22.00
N LYS A 130 4.74 -9.82 -22.99
CA LYS A 130 4.92 -10.53 -24.24
C LYS A 130 6.01 -9.90 -25.12
N ASP A 131 6.04 -8.56 -25.14
CA ASP A 131 6.96 -7.79 -25.97
C ASP A 131 8.39 -7.74 -25.37
N HIS A 132 8.47 -7.84 -24.04
CA HIS A 132 9.72 -7.83 -23.28
C HIS A 132 9.99 -9.23 -22.72
N VAL A 133 10.17 -10.19 -23.63
CA VAL A 133 10.53 -11.56 -23.27
C VAL A 133 11.68 -11.55 -22.27
N LEU A 134 11.54 -12.37 -21.24
CA LEU A 134 12.49 -12.56 -20.17
C LEU A 134 13.92 -12.63 -20.73
N THR A 135 14.63 -11.53 -20.64
CA THR A 135 16.05 -11.49 -20.91
C THR A 135 16.79 -12.24 -19.80
N ASP A 136 18.02 -12.66 -20.04
CA ASP A 136 18.86 -13.30 -19.00
C ASP A 136 18.95 -12.43 -17.74
N GLU A 137 18.91 -11.10 -17.90
CA GLU A 137 18.89 -10.15 -16.78
C GLU A 137 17.61 -10.29 -15.93
N TRP A 138 16.44 -10.48 -16.55
CA TRP A 138 15.17 -10.74 -15.86
C TRP A 138 15.20 -12.07 -15.12
N THR A 139 15.66 -13.12 -15.79
CA THR A 139 15.80 -14.45 -15.20
C THR A 139 16.71 -14.38 -13.98
N ALA A 140 17.87 -13.74 -14.09
CA ALA A 140 18.79 -13.56 -12.97
C ALA A 140 18.17 -12.76 -11.79
N GLN A 141 17.28 -11.79 -12.06
CA GLN A 141 16.58 -11.07 -10.98
C GLN A 141 15.51 -11.96 -10.31
N ILE A 142 14.80 -12.75 -11.09
CA ILE A 142 13.82 -13.71 -10.56
C ILE A 142 14.52 -14.73 -9.66
N ASP A 143 15.64 -15.30 -10.13
CA ASP A 143 16.43 -16.26 -9.36
C ASP A 143 16.94 -15.67 -8.04
N ARG A 144 17.45 -14.43 -8.06
CA ARG A 144 17.85 -13.71 -6.85
C ARG A 144 16.69 -13.49 -5.88
N MET A 145 15.50 -13.15 -6.41
CA MET A 145 14.31 -12.97 -5.58
C MET A 145 13.86 -14.30 -4.97
N GLN A 146 13.86 -15.37 -5.76
CA GLN A 146 13.52 -16.71 -5.27
C GLN A 146 14.51 -17.17 -4.20
N GLU A 147 15.82 -17.00 -4.45
CA GLU A 147 16.86 -17.36 -3.47
C GLU A 147 16.72 -16.57 -2.17
N ARG A 148 16.51 -15.26 -2.25
CA ARG A 148 16.30 -14.41 -1.08
C ARG A 148 15.03 -14.77 -0.31
N ASN A 149 13.97 -15.17 -1.02
CA ASN A 149 12.67 -15.52 -0.45
C ASN A 149 12.51 -17.03 -0.22
N LYS A 150 13.56 -17.82 -0.47
CA LYS A 150 13.59 -19.18 0.10
C LYS A 150 13.41 -19.01 1.59
N ILE A 151 12.20 -19.24 2.05
CA ILE A 151 11.95 -19.55 3.44
C ILE A 151 12.81 -20.77 3.68
N LYS A 152 13.91 -20.61 4.40
CA LYS A 152 14.58 -21.74 5.00
C LYS A 152 13.45 -22.50 5.63
N GLU A 153 13.23 -23.75 5.21
CA GLU A 153 12.23 -24.61 5.85
C GLU A 153 12.48 -24.37 7.33
N LEU A 154 11.53 -23.68 7.96
CA LEU A 154 11.52 -23.57 9.41
C LEU A 154 11.43 -25.01 9.82
N ALA A 155 12.54 -25.55 10.32
CA ALA A 155 12.62 -26.90 10.79
C ALA A 155 11.34 -27.14 11.58
N HIS A 156 10.63 -28.17 11.23
CA HIS A 156 9.39 -28.60 11.85
C HIS A 156 9.62 -28.79 13.35
N ASP A 157 9.39 -27.73 14.12
CA ASP A 157 9.25 -27.79 15.57
C ASP A 157 8.11 -26.87 16.04
N TYR A 158 6.97 -26.98 15.33
CA TYR A 158 5.70 -26.64 15.92
C TYR A 158 4.90 -27.95 16.08
N THR A 159 5.36 -28.78 17.00
CA THR A 159 4.47 -29.75 17.64
C THR A 159 3.59 -28.95 18.59
N ILE A 160 2.32 -28.76 18.19
CA ILE A 160 1.25 -28.25 19.06
C ILE A 160 0.83 -29.40 19.97
#